data_8ba097a35f1d680f85ceffac24660ed5
#
_entry.id   8ba097a35f1d680f85ceffac24660ed5
#
_cell.length_a   1.000
_cell.length_b   1.000
_cell.length_c   1.000
_cell.angle_alpha   90.00
_cell.angle_beta   90.00
_cell.angle_gamma   90.00
#
_symmetry.space_group_name_H-M   'P 1'
#
loop_
_entity.id
_entity.type
_entity.pdbx_description
1 polymer ?
#
loop_
_entity_poly.entity_id
_entity_poly.type
_entity_poly.pdbx_seq_one_letter_code
_entity_poly.pdbx_strand_id
1 'polypeptide(L)'
;MFFISKEGPVQGGWDLQLGSKSLARNWGRRLTKSFGGSVKESSTVVGVNDGVEVTRLTLSYRKPAYSVGDVVRLRKALWIVDSWQKEGPILRRLDRFERTGATWRDMESSSVVCSFSDQCVVQILNRDTSGAEFMDPGDYKVSTVARPYDDDGSSVELRIGFR
;
A
#
# COMPACT_ATOMS: atom_id res chain seq x y z
N MET A 1 -8.47 -12.53 -27.12
CA MET A 1 -9.08 -13.52 -26.23
C MET A 1 -8.10 -13.81 -25.11
N PHE A 2 -8.48 -13.62 -23.85
CA PHE A 2 -7.62 -13.93 -22.70
C PHE A 2 -7.74 -15.44 -22.43
N PHE A 3 -6.62 -16.12 -22.37
CA PHE A 3 -6.61 -17.54 -22.11
C PHE A 3 -5.80 -17.83 -20.84
N ILE A 4 -6.49 -18.25 -19.79
CA ILE A 4 -5.91 -18.84 -18.60
C ILE A 4 -5.97 -20.35 -18.82
N SER A 5 -4.81 -20.99 -18.97
CA SER A 5 -4.73 -22.44 -19.24
C SER A 5 -4.79 -23.26 -17.95
N LYS A 6 -4.37 -22.67 -16.83
CA LYS A 6 -4.39 -23.30 -15.51
C LYS A 6 -4.38 -22.24 -14.43
N GLU A 7 -5.11 -22.50 -13.35
CA GLU A 7 -5.08 -21.69 -12.14
C GLU A 7 -5.22 -22.56 -10.90
N GLY A 8 -4.69 -22.13 -9.78
CA GLY A 8 -4.81 -22.84 -8.52
C GLY A 8 -4.09 -22.17 -7.35
N PRO A 9 -4.46 -22.54 -6.12
CA PRO A 9 -3.80 -22.07 -4.93
C PRO A 9 -2.41 -22.68 -4.78
N VAL A 10 -1.48 -21.88 -4.25
CA VAL A 10 -0.15 -22.32 -3.81
C VAL A 10 0.09 -21.80 -2.39
N GLN A 11 1.14 -22.27 -1.73
CA GLN A 11 1.46 -21.80 -0.39
C GLN A 11 1.70 -20.28 -0.39
N GLY A 12 0.82 -19.54 0.29
CA GLY A 12 0.90 -18.09 0.43
C GLY A 12 0.45 -17.30 -0.81
N GLY A 13 -0.28 -17.91 -1.74
CA GLY A 13 -0.72 -17.21 -2.94
C GLY A 13 -1.54 -18.00 -3.92
N TRP A 14 -1.50 -17.56 -5.16
CA TRP A 14 -2.26 -18.09 -6.27
C TRP A 14 -1.38 -18.16 -7.53
N ASP A 15 -1.42 -19.26 -8.24
CA ASP A 15 -0.68 -19.48 -9.47
C ASP A 15 -1.61 -19.40 -10.69
N LEU A 16 -1.19 -18.65 -11.71
CA LEU A 16 -1.90 -18.49 -12.97
C LEU A 16 -0.98 -18.83 -14.14
N GLN A 17 -1.42 -19.69 -15.02
CA GLN A 17 -0.74 -19.96 -16.27
C GLN A 17 -1.45 -19.23 -17.42
N LEU A 18 -0.77 -18.28 -18.03
CA LEU A 18 -1.29 -17.43 -19.08
C LEU A 18 -0.71 -17.81 -20.44
N GLY A 19 -1.54 -17.76 -21.48
CA GLY A 19 -1.14 -18.09 -22.85
C GLY A 19 -0.21 -17.08 -23.53
N SER A 20 0.15 -15.96 -22.87
CA SER A 20 0.97 -14.90 -23.44
C SER A 20 1.88 -14.24 -22.42
N LYS A 21 3.17 -14.11 -22.77
CA LYS A 21 4.19 -13.39 -21.96
C LYS A 21 3.84 -11.89 -21.80
N SER A 22 3.32 -11.27 -22.85
CA SER A 22 2.92 -9.86 -22.83
C SER A 22 1.74 -9.63 -21.89
N LEU A 23 0.79 -10.55 -21.83
CA LEU A 23 -0.33 -10.51 -20.91
C LEU A 23 0.15 -10.61 -19.46
N ALA A 24 1.04 -11.54 -19.15
CA ALA A 24 1.62 -11.68 -17.81
C ALA A 24 2.32 -10.38 -17.35
N ARG A 25 3.13 -9.78 -18.21
CA ARG A 25 3.80 -8.49 -17.92
C ARG A 25 2.81 -7.34 -17.71
N ASN A 26 1.77 -7.26 -18.52
CA ASN A 26 0.73 -6.24 -18.36
C ASN A 26 -0.04 -6.41 -17.05
N TRP A 27 -0.33 -7.64 -16.65
CA TRP A 27 -0.93 -7.93 -15.35
C TRP A 27 -0.02 -7.50 -14.20
N GLY A 28 1.26 -7.86 -14.24
CA GLY A 28 2.23 -7.43 -13.24
C GLY A 28 2.29 -5.91 -13.07
N ARG A 29 2.30 -5.16 -14.18
CA ARG A 29 2.28 -3.69 -14.17
C ARG A 29 0.97 -3.14 -13.57
N ARG A 30 -0.18 -3.72 -13.90
CA ARG A 30 -1.47 -3.31 -13.35
C ARG A 30 -1.54 -3.57 -11.84
N LEU A 31 -1.10 -4.73 -11.40
CA LEU A 31 -1.08 -5.08 -9.98
C LEU A 31 -0.19 -4.13 -9.18
N THR A 32 1.03 -3.86 -9.65
CA THR A 32 1.93 -2.90 -8.99
C THR A 32 1.40 -1.47 -8.97
N LYS A 33 0.73 -1.05 -10.04
CA LYS A 33 0.11 0.29 -10.11
C LYS A 33 -1.06 0.43 -9.15
N SER A 34 -1.90 -0.60 -9.04
CA SER A 34 -3.15 -0.53 -8.25
C SER A 34 -2.92 -0.82 -6.76
N PHE A 35 -2.04 -1.76 -6.45
CA PHE A 35 -1.88 -2.30 -5.09
C PHE A 35 -0.47 -2.12 -4.53
N GLY A 36 0.44 -1.53 -5.30
CA GLY A 36 1.85 -1.49 -4.95
C GLY A 36 2.50 -2.87 -5.08
N GLY A 37 3.60 -3.07 -4.38
CA GLY A 37 4.30 -4.33 -4.35
C GLY A 37 5.38 -4.49 -5.41
N SER A 38 6.02 -5.63 -5.41
CA SER A 38 7.16 -5.92 -6.26
C SER A 38 6.86 -7.04 -7.24
N VAL A 39 7.42 -6.94 -8.44
CA VAL A 39 7.39 -7.98 -9.47
C VAL A 39 8.81 -8.44 -9.73
N LYS A 40 9.01 -9.76 -9.69
CA LYS A 40 10.23 -10.43 -10.16
C LYS A 40 9.91 -11.22 -11.40
N GLU A 41 10.79 -11.13 -12.40
CA GLU A 41 10.67 -11.84 -13.67
C GLU A 41 11.87 -12.78 -13.85
N SER A 42 11.61 -14.01 -14.24
CA SER A 42 12.62 -14.96 -14.63
C SER A 42 12.19 -15.68 -15.92
N SER A 43 13.16 -16.13 -16.72
CA SER A 43 12.90 -16.86 -17.95
C SER A 43 13.70 -18.16 -17.95
N THR A 44 13.04 -19.23 -18.32
CA THR A 44 13.65 -20.57 -18.40
C THR A 44 13.45 -21.13 -19.80
N VAL A 45 14.50 -21.69 -20.41
CA VAL A 45 14.40 -22.43 -21.67
C VAL A 45 13.69 -23.75 -21.37
N VAL A 46 12.61 -24.03 -22.07
CA VAL A 46 11.78 -25.25 -21.89
C VAL A 46 11.87 -26.20 -23.08
N GLY A 47 12.56 -25.79 -24.14
CA GLY A 47 12.77 -26.62 -25.32
C GLY A 47 13.33 -25.83 -26.50
N VAL A 48 13.54 -26.53 -27.59
CA VAL A 48 13.95 -25.94 -28.89
C VAL A 48 12.94 -26.39 -29.94
N ASN A 49 12.42 -25.48 -30.71
CA ASN A 49 11.54 -25.76 -31.85
C ASN A 49 12.12 -25.08 -33.10
N ASP A 50 12.38 -25.86 -34.15
CA ASP A 50 13.00 -25.40 -35.42
C ASP A 50 14.29 -24.58 -35.22
N GLY A 51 15.15 -25.00 -34.27
CA GLY A 51 16.41 -24.29 -33.97
C GLY A 51 16.24 -23.04 -33.12
N VAL A 52 15.01 -22.68 -32.73
CA VAL A 52 14.73 -21.51 -31.88
C VAL A 52 14.40 -21.96 -30.46
N GLU A 53 15.05 -21.37 -29.47
CA GLU A 53 14.77 -21.65 -28.07
C GLU A 53 13.35 -21.20 -27.66
N VAL A 54 12.58 -22.14 -27.11
CA VAL A 54 11.28 -21.86 -26.51
C VAL A 54 11.49 -21.57 -25.04
N THR A 55 11.11 -20.36 -24.61
CA THR A 55 11.28 -19.91 -23.22
C THR A 55 9.95 -19.76 -22.52
N ARG A 56 9.91 -20.16 -21.25
CA ARG A 56 8.81 -19.88 -20.30
C ARG A 56 9.18 -18.66 -19.45
N LEU A 57 8.27 -17.70 -19.41
CA LEU A 57 8.35 -16.55 -18.49
C LEU A 57 7.66 -16.91 -17.19
N THR A 58 8.34 -16.71 -16.07
CA THR A 58 7.75 -16.75 -14.73
C THR A 58 7.77 -15.34 -14.16
N LEU A 59 6.59 -14.86 -13.74
CA LEU A 59 6.43 -13.55 -13.13
C LEU A 59 5.87 -13.77 -11.73
N SER A 60 6.62 -13.36 -10.70
CA SER A 60 6.20 -13.42 -9.32
C SER A 60 5.84 -12.02 -8.84
N TYR A 61 4.59 -11.82 -8.44
CA TYR A 61 4.10 -10.59 -7.83
C TYR A 61 3.92 -10.79 -6.33
N ARG A 62 4.48 -9.87 -5.53
CA ARG A 62 4.28 -9.85 -4.07
C ARG A 62 3.55 -8.56 -3.69
N LYS A 63 2.31 -8.72 -3.19
CA LYS A 63 1.50 -7.63 -2.67
C LYS A 63 2.03 -7.20 -1.29
N PRO A 64 2.12 -5.90 -0.98
CA PRO A 64 2.44 -5.44 0.37
C PRO A 64 1.29 -5.74 1.35
N ALA A 65 1.63 -5.83 2.64
CA ALA A 65 0.65 -6.03 3.72
C ALA A 65 -0.13 -4.75 4.09
N TYR A 66 0.19 -3.64 3.47
CA TYR A 66 -0.40 -2.32 3.71
C TYR A 66 -0.90 -1.70 2.39
N SER A 67 -1.78 -0.74 2.48
CA SER A 67 -2.41 -0.02 1.37
C SER A 67 -2.20 1.48 1.49
N VAL A 68 -2.50 2.23 0.42
CA VAL A 68 -2.50 3.70 0.47
C VAL A 68 -3.53 4.17 1.51
N GLY A 69 -3.12 5.11 2.36
CA GLY A 69 -3.91 5.61 3.48
C GLY A 69 -3.67 4.89 4.81
N ASP A 70 -3.05 3.70 4.80
CA ASP A 70 -2.70 3.01 6.03
C ASP A 70 -1.59 3.75 6.79
N VAL A 71 -1.68 3.70 8.11
CA VAL A 71 -0.63 4.19 9.00
C VAL A 71 0.29 3.03 9.36
N VAL A 72 1.56 3.20 9.08
CA VAL A 72 2.61 2.22 9.35
C VAL A 72 3.65 2.79 10.30
N ARG A 73 4.23 1.92 11.12
CA ARG A 73 5.40 2.23 11.94
C ARG A 73 6.65 1.78 11.20
N LEU A 74 7.56 2.71 10.93
CA LEU A 74 8.87 2.43 10.35
C LEU A 74 9.93 3.25 11.08
N ARG A 75 11.03 2.59 11.54
CA ARG A 75 12.15 3.24 12.23
C ARG A 75 11.71 4.13 13.41
N LYS A 76 10.79 3.62 14.25
CA LYS A 76 10.21 4.29 15.43
C LYS A 76 9.34 5.52 15.14
N ALA A 77 9.05 5.82 13.88
CA ALA A 77 8.18 6.91 13.47
C ALA A 77 6.88 6.37 12.86
N LEU A 78 5.82 7.17 12.90
CA LEU A 78 4.55 6.88 12.26
C LEU A 78 4.48 7.59 10.91
N TRP A 79 4.08 6.83 9.91
CA TRP A 79 3.99 7.27 8.54
C TRP A 79 2.65 6.85 7.94
N ILE A 80 2.07 7.70 7.11
CA ILE A 80 0.95 7.32 6.24
C ILE A 80 1.52 6.92 4.87
N VAL A 81 0.99 5.85 4.31
CA VAL A 81 1.30 5.44 2.94
C VAL A 81 0.57 6.35 1.97
N ASP A 82 1.30 7.18 1.25
CA ASP A 82 0.75 8.23 0.41
C ASP A 82 0.51 7.75 -1.03
N SER A 83 1.48 7.04 -1.60
CA SER A 83 1.40 6.52 -2.96
C SER A 83 2.43 5.42 -3.23
N TRP A 84 2.38 4.83 -4.44
CA TRP A 84 3.28 3.79 -4.88
C TRP A 84 4.29 4.32 -5.89
N GLN A 85 5.53 3.86 -5.75
CA GLN A 85 6.57 3.96 -6.76
C GLN A 85 7.09 2.56 -7.10
N LYS A 86 7.91 2.46 -8.13
CA LYS A 86 8.50 1.19 -8.57
C LYS A 86 9.33 0.52 -7.46
N GLU A 87 10.11 1.31 -6.75
CA GLU A 87 11.05 0.83 -5.73
C GLU A 87 10.42 0.66 -4.33
N GLY A 88 9.20 1.20 -4.14
CA GLY A 88 8.51 1.12 -2.86
C GLY A 88 7.45 2.21 -2.66
N PRO A 89 6.90 2.35 -1.47
CA PRO A 89 5.93 3.39 -1.16
C PRO A 89 6.58 4.76 -0.98
N ILE A 90 5.81 5.80 -1.26
CA ILE A 90 6.03 7.14 -0.73
C ILE A 90 5.31 7.23 0.61
N LEU A 91 6.03 7.67 1.61
CA LEU A 91 5.57 7.83 2.97
C LEU A 91 5.54 9.30 3.35
N ARG A 92 4.48 9.72 4.02
CA ARG A 92 4.33 11.03 4.64
C ARG A 92 4.30 10.85 6.15
N ARG A 93 5.15 11.60 6.84
CA ARG A 93 5.26 11.51 8.28
C ARG A 93 4.07 12.18 8.97
N LEU A 94 3.66 11.66 10.13
CA LEU A 94 2.48 12.16 10.84
C LEU A 94 2.77 13.25 11.87
N ASP A 95 4.04 13.44 12.25
CA ASP A 95 4.42 14.41 13.29
C ASP A 95 5.13 15.67 12.75
N ARG A 96 5.42 15.70 11.44
CA ARG A 96 6.09 16.86 10.82
C ARG A 96 6.03 16.80 9.29
N PHE A 97 6.34 17.92 8.65
CA PHE A 97 6.44 18.03 7.19
C PHE A 97 7.65 17.25 6.65
N GLU A 98 7.49 15.94 6.51
CA GLU A 98 8.49 15.06 5.93
C GLU A 98 7.81 14.06 4.99
N ARG A 99 8.31 13.99 3.76
CA ARG A 99 7.87 13.03 2.75
C ARG A 99 9.09 12.32 2.21
N THR A 100 9.08 11.00 2.20
CA THR A 100 10.22 10.19 1.78
C THR A 100 9.76 8.96 1.00
N GLY A 101 10.61 8.49 0.08
CA GLY A 101 10.46 7.17 -0.53
C GLY A 101 11.12 6.12 0.35
N ALA A 102 10.46 4.98 0.53
CA ALA A 102 11.03 3.80 1.17
C ALA A 102 11.12 2.67 0.14
N THR A 103 12.16 1.84 0.23
CA THR A 103 12.27 0.65 -0.61
C THR A 103 11.40 -0.48 -0.07
N TRP A 104 11.02 -1.45 -0.93
CA TRP A 104 10.31 -2.66 -0.47
C TRP A 104 11.07 -3.38 0.64
N ARG A 105 12.41 -3.37 0.60
CA ARG A 105 13.28 -3.95 1.62
C ARG A 105 13.22 -3.18 2.95
N ASP A 106 13.22 -1.85 2.93
CA ASP A 106 13.05 -1.04 4.14
C ASP A 106 11.72 -1.36 4.82
N MET A 107 10.68 -1.57 4.02
CA MET A 107 9.34 -1.84 4.51
C MET A 107 9.14 -3.24 5.11
N GLU A 108 10.08 -4.17 4.94
CA GLU A 108 10.04 -5.49 5.60
C GLU A 108 10.05 -5.37 7.13
N SER A 109 10.64 -4.31 7.67
CA SER A 109 10.67 -4.02 9.11
C SER A 109 9.47 -3.18 9.58
N SER A 110 8.56 -2.81 8.70
CA SER A 110 7.40 -2.00 9.05
C SER A 110 6.26 -2.84 9.62
N SER A 111 5.41 -2.21 10.41
CA SER A 111 4.16 -2.80 10.91
C SER A 111 2.99 -1.85 10.66
N VAL A 112 1.86 -2.39 10.25
CA VAL A 112 0.62 -1.62 10.15
C VAL A 112 0.12 -1.31 11.55
N VAL A 113 -0.10 -0.04 11.83
CA VAL A 113 -0.62 0.45 13.12
C VAL A 113 -2.12 0.67 13.04
N CYS A 114 -2.59 1.22 11.91
CA CYS A 114 -4.00 1.44 11.65
C CYS A 114 -4.25 1.35 10.14
N SER A 115 -5.17 0.49 9.73
CA SER A 115 -5.58 0.43 8.33
C SER A 115 -6.49 1.60 7.98
N PHE A 116 -6.52 1.99 6.72
CA PHE A 116 -7.41 3.07 6.26
C PHE A 116 -8.88 2.77 6.53
N SER A 117 -9.27 1.50 6.45
CA SER A 117 -10.64 1.05 6.75
C SER A 117 -11.03 1.18 8.23
N ASP A 118 -10.03 1.14 9.13
CA ASP A 118 -10.26 1.22 10.57
C ASP A 118 -10.17 2.67 11.10
N GLN A 119 -9.86 3.62 10.21
CA GLN A 119 -9.88 5.05 10.54
C GLN A 119 -11.32 5.56 10.46
N CYS A 120 -11.71 6.38 11.42
CA CYS A 120 -12.98 7.08 11.38
C CYS A 120 -12.79 8.58 11.13
N VAL A 121 -13.82 9.18 10.57
CA VAL A 121 -13.92 10.62 10.37
C VAL A 121 -14.62 11.21 11.58
N VAL A 122 -13.99 12.19 12.23
CA VAL A 122 -14.52 12.88 13.40
C VAL A 122 -14.72 14.35 13.07
N GLN A 123 -15.69 14.98 13.73
CA GLN A 123 -15.94 16.41 13.58
C GLN A 123 -15.07 17.22 14.54
N ILE A 124 -14.42 18.25 14.03
CA ILE A 124 -13.63 19.18 14.83
C ILE A 124 -14.59 20.23 15.39
N LEU A 125 -14.64 20.32 16.71
CA LEU A 125 -15.47 21.28 17.43
C LEU A 125 -14.74 22.58 17.72
N ASN A 126 -13.48 22.46 18.12
CA ASN A 126 -12.66 23.61 18.51
C ASN A 126 -11.18 23.37 18.21
N ARG A 127 -10.44 24.43 18.05
CA ARG A 127 -8.98 24.43 17.88
C ARG A 127 -8.36 25.52 18.73
N ASP A 128 -7.29 25.15 19.39
CA ASP A 128 -6.42 26.10 20.06
C ASP A 128 -4.96 25.91 19.64
N THR A 129 -4.04 26.59 20.29
CA THR A 129 -2.61 26.52 19.98
C THR A 129 -1.99 25.15 20.34
N SER A 130 -2.61 24.39 21.22
CA SER A 130 -2.10 23.13 21.78
C SER A 130 -2.80 21.90 21.25
N GLY A 131 -4.08 22.03 20.84
CA GLY A 131 -4.88 20.88 20.48
C GLY A 131 -6.07 21.17 19.59
N ALA A 132 -6.74 20.12 19.23
CA ALA A 132 -8.05 20.14 18.57
C ALA A 132 -9.02 19.26 19.36
N GLU A 133 -10.17 19.80 19.68
CA GLU A 133 -11.29 19.05 20.24
C GLU A 133 -12.13 18.48 19.09
N PHE A 134 -12.40 17.21 19.16
CA PHE A 134 -13.23 16.55 18.18
C PHE A 134 -14.32 15.70 18.85
N MET A 135 -15.39 15.47 18.12
CA MET A 135 -16.49 14.61 18.52
C MET A 135 -16.52 13.36 17.61
N ASP A 136 -16.57 12.20 18.22
CA ASP A 136 -16.85 10.96 17.52
C ASP A 136 -18.34 10.92 17.15
N PRO A 137 -18.70 10.84 15.86
CA PRO A 137 -20.11 10.79 15.46
C PRO A 137 -20.82 9.48 15.85
N GLY A 138 -20.09 8.43 16.23
CA GLY A 138 -20.64 7.14 16.65
C GLY A 138 -21.18 7.13 18.08
N ASP A 139 -20.44 7.75 19.02
CA ASP A 139 -20.81 7.76 20.45
C ASP A 139 -20.94 9.17 21.05
N TYR A 140 -20.74 10.21 20.22
CA TYR A 140 -20.81 11.63 20.59
C TYR A 140 -19.82 12.06 21.68
N LYS A 141 -18.81 11.23 21.97
CA LYS A 141 -17.79 11.60 22.93
C LYS A 141 -16.87 12.68 22.37
N VAL A 142 -16.56 13.64 23.20
CA VAL A 142 -15.60 14.68 22.92
C VAL A 142 -14.24 14.28 23.48
N SER A 143 -13.22 14.39 22.65
CA SER A 143 -11.83 14.12 23.00
C SER A 143 -10.91 15.19 22.45
N THR A 144 -9.75 15.38 23.09
CA THR A 144 -8.74 16.34 22.65
C THR A 144 -7.50 15.60 22.17
N VAL A 145 -6.98 16.01 21.02
CA VAL A 145 -5.71 15.52 20.47
C VAL A 145 -4.77 16.70 20.22
N ALA A 146 -3.47 16.41 20.16
CA ALA A 146 -2.51 17.39 19.72
C ALA A 146 -2.89 17.86 18.31
N ARG A 147 -2.81 19.17 18.07
CA ARG A 147 -3.11 19.75 16.76
C ARG A 147 -2.20 19.12 15.69
N PRO A 148 -2.75 18.56 14.59
CA PRO A 148 -1.93 18.09 13.49
C PRO A 148 -1.06 19.22 12.94
N TYR A 149 0.19 18.90 12.61
CA TYR A 149 1.16 19.89 12.10
C TYR A 149 0.75 20.49 10.75
N ASP A 150 -0.07 19.79 9.97
CA ASP A 150 -0.60 20.19 8.66
C ASP A 150 -2.04 20.74 8.72
N ASP A 151 -2.57 20.98 9.92
CA ASP A 151 -3.88 21.60 10.09
C ASP A 151 -3.80 23.10 9.83
N ASP A 152 -4.35 23.52 8.68
CA ASP A 152 -4.46 24.93 8.28
C ASP A 152 -5.67 25.66 8.90
N GLY A 153 -6.47 24.96 9.70
CA GLY A 153 -7.67 25.49 10.33
C GLY A 153 -8.92 25.47 9.44
N SER A 154 -8.81 25.11 8.17
CA SER A 154 -9.93 25.14 7.23
C SER A 154 -10.81 23.87 7.29
N SER A 155 -10.24 22.74 7.68
CA SER A 155 -10.95 21.47 7.72
C SER A 155 -11.92 21.42 8.90
N VAL A 156 -13.14 20.93 8.66
CA VAL A 156 -14.16 20.66 9.70
C VAL A 156 -14.14 19.20 10.14
N GLU A 157 -13.41 18.37 9.46
CA GLU A 157 -13.31 16.93 9.70
C GLU A 157 -11.85 16.50 9.80
N LEU A 158 -11.58 15.50 10.62
CA LEU A 158 -10.27 14.88 10.78
C LEU A 158 -10.43 13.36 10.70
N ARG A 159 -9.46 12.68 10.11
CA ARG A 159 -9.37 11.23 10.16
C ARG A 159 -8.48 10.80 11.30
N ILE A 160 -9.00 9.95 12.16
CA ILE A 160 -8.26 9.40 13.30
C ILE A 160 -8.32 7.88 13.28
N GLY A 161 -7.22 7.25 13.73
CA GLY A 161 -7.18 5.82 14.02
C GLY A 161 -7.40 5.60 15.51
N PHE A 162 -8.41 4.84 15.86
CA PHE A 162 -8.58 4.38 17.23
C PHE A 162 -7.66 3.18 17.52
N ARG A 163 -7.22 3.10 18.74
CA ARG A 163 -6.59 1.91 19.31
C ARG A 163 -7.61 1.12 20.10
#